data_d108ccc6f05d9cc3d08972781fbed575
#
_entry.id   d108ccc6f05d9cc3d08972781fbed575
#
_cell.length_a   1.000
_cell.length_b   1.000
_cell.length_c   1.000
_cell.angle_alpha   90.00
_cell.angle_beta   90.00
_cell.angle_gamma   90.00
#
_symmetry.space_group_name_H-M   'P 1'
#
loop_
_entity.id
_entity.type
_entity.pdbx_description
1 polymer ?
#
loop_
_entity_poly.entity_id
_entity_poly.type
_entity_poly.pdbx_seq_one_letter_code
_entity_poly.pdbx_strand_id
1 'polypeptide(L)'
;MELTKNLKEADLEAMGFQPRFENRWATVVCHPDSKVILCQLLSDYVPIEHFRSMFQQISVVIENGDFTKFIFDKRSLRTFHQPSMEWYFLYWKQEMMRYGLLQHRKILPNLDWFKTAVAIEREQLAVKMSPEAVEKLNIKYCDNIQEAMLA
;
A
#
# COMPACT_ATOMS: atom_id res chain seq x y z
N MET A 1 -17.99 10.12 7.78
CA MET A 1 -16.75 9.40 8.14
C MET A 1 -17.04 7.99 8.55
N GLU A 2 -17.83 7.76 9.56
CA GLU A 2 -18.20 6.40 9.95
C GLU A 2 -19.00 5.66 8.88
N LEU A 3 -19.92 6.36 8.25
CA LEU A 3 -20.70 5.76 7.16
C LEU A 3 -19.79 5.30 6.01
N THR A 4 -18.78 6.08 5.66
CA THR A 4 -17.81 5.72 4.64
C THR A 4 -16.99 4.49 5.06
N LYS A 5 -16.60 4.44 6.33
CA LYS A 5 -15.86 3.29 6.89
C LYS A 5 -16.71 2.02 6.82
N ASN A 6 -17.98 2.10 7.22
CA ASN A 6 -18.88 0.96 7.20
C ASN A 6 -19.10 0.43 5.77
N LEU A 7 -19.26 1.34 4.81
CA LEU A 7 -19.38 0.97 3.41
C LEU A 7 -18.12 0.28 2.89
N LYS A 8 -16.93 0.78 3.28
CA LYS A 8 -15.67 0.16 2.90
C LYS A 8 -15.54 -1.26 3.44
N GLU A 9 -15.88 -1.47 4.70
CA GLU A 9 -15.83 -2.79 5.31
C GLU A 9 -16.78 -3.76 4.62
N ALA A 10 -18.01 -3.34 4.35
CA ALA A 10 -18.99 -4.15 3.64
C ALA A 10 -18.50 -4.49 2.22
N ASP A 11 -17.95 -3.51 1.50
CA ASP A 11 -17.45 -3.72 0.15
C ASP A 11 -16.26 -4.68 0.12
N LEU A 12 -15.36 -4.58 1.06
CA LEU A 12 -14.19 -5.46 1.15
C LEU A 12 -14.60 -6.90 1.44
N GLU A 13 -15.53 -7.11 2.37
CA GLU A 13 -16.07 -8.44 2.63
C GLU A 13 -16.76 -9.01 1.40
N ALA A 14 -17.56 -8.19 0.72
CA ALA A 14 -18.28 -8.60 -0.49
C ALA A 14 -17.30 -8.99 -1.62
N MET A 15 -16.11 -8.39 -1.65
CA MET A 15 -15.06 -8.72 -2.60
C MET A 15 -14.27 -9.97 -2.22
N GLY A 16 -14.50 -10.54 -1.05
CA GLY A 16 -13.81 -11.74 -0.58
C GLY A 16 -12.60 -11.48 0.31
N PHE A 17 -12.40 -10.25 0.74
CA PHE A 17 -11.31 -9.93 1.66
C PHE A 17 -11.62 -10.39 3.08
N GLN A 18 -10.59 -10.85 3.76
CA GLN A 18 -10.63 -11.29 5.15
C GLN A 18 -9.83 -10.33 6.03
N PRO A 19 -10.35 -9.93 7.21
CA PRO A 19 -9.63 -9.03 8.10
C PRO A 19 -8.34 -9.67 8.63
N ARG A 20 -7.27 -8.87 8.72
CA ARG A 20 -6.03 -9.27 9.37
C ARG A 20 -5.79 -8.47 10.64
N PHE A 21 -5.76 -7.15 10.54
CA PHE A 21 -5.75 -6.27 11.69
C PHE A 21 -6.25 -4.88 11.31
N GLU A 22 -6.66 -4.12 12.32
CA GLU A 22 -7.08 -2.73 12.16
C GLU A 22 -6.59 -1.92 13.35
N ASN A 23 -6.17 -0.69 13.08
CA ASN A 23 -5.83 0.29 14.10
C ASN A 23 -6.40 1.65 13.68
N ARG A 24 -6.05 2.73 14.41
CA ARG A 24 -6.57 4.06 14.07
C ARG A 24 -6.05 4.58 12.73
N TRP A 25 -4.98 3.98 12.19
CA TRP A 25 -4.31 4.46 10.98
C TRP A 25 -4.73 3.71 9.72
N ALA A 26 -5.05 2.44 9.84
CA ALA A 26 -5.29 1.60 8.68
C ALA A 26 -6.13 0.37 9.00
N THR A 27 -6.78 -0.13 7.96
CA THR A 27 -7.36 -1.47 7.91
C THR A 27 -6.48 -2.33 7.00
N VAL A 28 -6.06 -3.49 7.48
CA VAL A 28 -5.29 -4.45 6.69
C VAL A 28 -6.10 -5.73 6.53
N VAL A 29 -6.33 -6.09 5.28
CA VAL A 29 -7.12 -7.26 4.90
C VAL A 29 -6.38 -8.07 3.85
N CYS A 30 -6.73 -9.32 3.66
CA CYS A 30 -6.14 -10.15 2.63
C CYS A 30 -7.19 -10.91 1.84
N HIS A 31 -6.81 -11.26 0.61
CA HIS A 31 -7.60 -12.11 -0.28
C HIS A 31 -6.74 -13.33 -0.62
N PRO A 32 -6.84 -14.43 0.16
CA PRO A 32 -5.91 -15.55 0.04
C PRO A 32 -5.91 -16.22 -1.33
N ASP A 33 -7.09 -16.39 -1.93
CA ASP A 33 -7.21 -17.06 -3.22
C ASP A 33 -6.49 -16.32 -4.34
N SER A 34 -6.50 -14.98 -4.28
CA SER A 34 -5.81 -14.13 -5.25
C SER A 34 -4.40 -13.73 -4.82
N LYS A 35 -3.97 -14.15 -3.63
CA LYS A 35 -2.66 -13.83 -3.06
C LYS A 35 -2.42 -12.34 -2.93
N VAL A 36 -3.43 -11.63 -2.47
CA VAL A 36 -3.42 -10.17 -2.32
C VAL A 36 -3.50 -9.78 -0.86
N ILE A 37 -2.68 -8.80 -0.47
CA ILE A 37 -2.78 -8.10 0.81
C ILE A 37 -3.06 -6.63 0.52
N LEU A 38 -4.01 -6.06 1.24
CA LEU A 38 -4.47 -4.68 1.07
C LEU A 38 -4.28 -3.92 2.38
N CYS A 39 -3.61 -2.77 2.28
CA CYS A 39 -3.54 -1.79 3.37
C CYS A 39 -4.33 -0.55 2.94
N GLN A 40 -5.42 -0.28 3.63
CA GLN A 40 -6.24 0.90 3.39
C GLN A 40 -6.03 1.89 4.53
N LEU A 41 -5.45 3.04 4.22
CA LEU A 41 -5.26 4.10 5.22
C LEU A 41 -6.60 4.75 5.56
N LEU A 42 -6.79 5.06 6.83
CA LEU A 42 -8.03 5.65 7.36
C LEU A 42 -7.84 7.10 7.84
N SER A 43 -6.59 7.56 7.90
CA SER A 43 -6.22 8.86 8.44
C SER A 43 -5.68 9.77 7.34
N ASP A 44 -5.78 11.08 7.56
CA ASP A 44 -5.21 12.08 6.64
C ASP A 44 -3.69 12.21 6.80
N TYR A 45 -3.13 11.73 7.92
CA TYR A 45 -1.70 11.72 8.19
C TYR A 45 -1.37 10.55 9.11
N VAL A 46 -0.25 9.87 8.83
CA VAL A 46 0.28 8.80 9.68
C VAL A 46 1.71 9.18 10.09
N PRO A 47 1.96 9.44 11.40
CA PRO A 47 3.32 9.69 11.87
C PRO A 47 4.27 8.54 11.51
N ILE A 48 5.52 8.87 11.17
CA ILE A 48 6.46 7.87 10.66
C ILE A 48 6.68 6.68 11.59
N GLU A 49 6.66 6.91 12.89
CA GLU A 49 6.82 5.82 13.87
C GLU A 49 5.68 4.80 13.75
N HIS A 50 4.46 5.29 13.63
CA HIS A 50 3.28 4.45 13.47
C HIS A 50 3.22 3.82 12.08
N PHE A 51 3.68 4.56 11.07
CA PHE A 51 3.79 4.05 9.71
C PHE A 51 4.74 2.84 9.66
N ARG A 52 5.92 2.98 10.23
CA ARG A 52 6.89 1.88 10.28
C ARG A 52 6.39 0.70 11.09
N SER A 53 5.81 0.96 12.25
CA SER A 53 5.26 -0.09 13.10
C SER A 53 4.16 -0.88 12.39
N MET A 54 3.28 -0.18 11.69
CA MET A 54 2.22 -0.81 10.92
C MET A 54 2.79 -1.68 9.79
N PHE A 55 3.78 -1.19 9.06
CA PHE A 55 4.41 -1.97 8.00
C PHE A 55 5.22 -3.13 8.51
N GLN A 56 5.76 -3.05 9.73
CA GLN A 56 6.36 -4.23 10.39
C GLN A 56 5.33 -5.31 10.65
N GLN A 57 4.12 -4.94 11.09
CA GLN A 57 3.02 -5.88 11.25
C GLN A 57 2.58 -6.49 9.92
N ILE A 58 2.50 -5.67 8.88
CA ILE A 58 2.19 -6.15 7.53
C ILE A 58 3.26 -7.15 7.07
N SER A 59 4.53 -6.86 7.34
CA SER A 59 5.65 -7.74 7.00
C SER A 59 5.49 -9.13 7.63
N VAL A 60 5.07 -9.20 8.88
CA VAL A 60 4.84 -10.49 9.55
C VAL A 60 3.75 -11.29 8.84
N VAL A 61 2.69 -10.63 8.42
CA VAL A 61 1.61 -11.29 7.65
C VAL A 61 2.15 -11.82 6.33
N ILE A 62 2.96 -11.04 5.62
CA ILE A 62 3.52 -11.43 4.33
C ILE A 62 4.50 -12.59 4.49
N GLU A 63 5.37 -12.52 5.48
CA GLU A 63 6.38 -13.57 5.74
C GLU A 63 5.76 -14.92 6.08
N ASN A 64 4.59 -14.91 6.72
CA ASN A 64 3.89 -16.13 7.14
C ASN A 64 2.76 -16.53 6.21
N GLY A 65 2.64 -15.89 5.06
CA GLY A 65 1.61 -16.18 4.08
C GLY A 65 2.19 -16.36 2.69
N ASP A 66 1.31 -16.31 1.70
CA ASP A 66 1.68 -16.42 0.28
C ASP A 66 0.99 -15.27 -0.46
N PHE A 67 1.71 -14.17 -0.62
CA PHE A 67 1.19 -12.96 -1.25
C PHE A 67 2.09 -12.50 -2.38
N THR A 68 1.48 -12.18 -3.52
CA THR A 68 2.20 -11.69 -4.70
C THR A 68 1.86 -10.25 -5.05
N LYS A 69 0.76 -9.73 -4.51
CA LYS A 69 0.29 -8.37 -4.80
C LYS A 69 0.00 -7.62 -3.50
N PHE A 70 0.52 -6.41 -3.41
CA PHE A 70 0.20 -5.46 -2.34
C PHE A 70 -0.57 -4.28 -2.93
N ILE A 71 -1.75 -4.03 -2.37
CA ILE A 71 -2.54 -2.86 -2.73
C ILE A 71 -2.43 -1.86 -1.58
N PHE A 72 -1.96 -0.66 -1.90
CA PHE A 72 -1.82 0.41 -0.92
C PHE A 72 -2.79 1.53 -1.26
N ASP A 73 -3.89 1.57 -0.51
CA ASP A 73 -4.93 2.59 -0.67
C ASP A 73 -4.62 3.80 0.21
N LYS A 74 -4.15 4.86 -0.43
CA LYS A 74 -3.74 6.11 0.21
C LYS A 74 -4.76 7.23 0.02
N ARG A 75 -5.99 6.92 -0.38
CA ARG A 75 -6.99 7.94 -0.71
C ARG A 75 -7.35 8.87 0.44
N SER A 76 -7.19 8.43 1.70
CA SER A 76 -7.47 9.28 2.86
C SER A 76 -6.41 10.34 3.12
N LEU A 77 -5.19 10.15 2.61
CA LEU A 77 -4.07 11.05 2.92
C LEU A 77 -4.31 12.47 2.40
N ARG A 78 -3.93 13.44 3.23
CA ARG A 78 -3.91 14.87 2.87
C ARG A 78 -2.55 15.49 3.14
N THR A 79 -1.56 14.67 3.48
CA THR A 79 -0.19 15.06 3.74
C THR A 79 0.73 14.10 3.01
N PHE A 80 1.71 14.63 2.29
CA PHE A 80 2.75 13.84 1.66
C PHE A 80 4.01 13.92 2.54
N HIS A 81 4.29 12.83 3.25
CA HIS A 81 5.45 12.75 4.14
C HIS A 81 6.58 12.00 3.46
N GLN A 82 7.53 12.75 2.89
CA GLN A 82 8.61 12.20 2.11
C GLN A 82 9.43 11.11 2.84
N PRO A 83 9.87 11.29 4.10
CA PRO A 83 10.66 10.26 4.77
C PRO A 83 9.93 8.92 4.88
N SER A 84 8.61 8.93 5.13
CA SER A 84 7.82 7.70 5.17
C SER A 84 7.78 7.01 3.81
N MET A 85 7.55 7.79 2.74
CA MET A 85 7.47 7.25 1.39
C MET A 85 8.83 6.75 0.91
N GLU A 86 9.90 7.43 1.26
CA GLU A 86 11.26 6.99 0.95
C GLU A 86 11.59 5.66 1.63
N TRP A 87 11.30 5.54 2.92
CA TRP A 87 11.50 4.29 3.66
C TRP A 87 10.71 3.15 3.05
N TYR A 88 9.44 3.40 2.74
CA TYR A 88 8.54 2.43 2.13
C TYR A 88 9.08 1.95 0.77
N PHE A 89 9.50 2.88 -0.08
CA PHE A 89 9.96 2.59 -1.44
C PHE A 89 11.33 1.90 -1.45
N LEU A 90 12.31 2.45 -0.71
CA LEU A 90 13.69 1.98 -0.77
C LEU A 90 13.96 0.75 0.08
N TYR A 91 13.30 0.65 1.24
CA TYR A 91 13.60 -0.42 2.18
C TYR A 91 12.52 -1.48 2.23
N TRP A 92 11.29 -1.09 2.47
CA TRP A 92 10.23 -2.06 2.70
C TRP A 92 9.88 -2.87 1.45
N LYS A 93 9.72 -2.23 0.30
CA LYS A 93 9.39 -2.93 -0.94
C LYS A 93 10.46 -3.94 -1.33
N GLN A 94 11.73 -3.54 -1.20
CA GLN A 94 12.84 -4.43 -1.54
C GLN A 94 12.92 -5.62 -0.59
N GLU A 95 12.68 -5.40 0.70
CA GLU A 95 12.67 -6.47 1.67
C GLU A 95 11.55 -7.47 1.38
N MET A 96 10.38 -7.00 1.04
CA MET A 96 9.22 -7.87 0.76
C MET A 96 9.35 -8.63 -0.56
N MET A 97 10.17 -8.18 -1.49
CA MET A 97 10.49 -8.93 -2.71
C MET A 97 11.04 -10.32 -2.38
N ARG A 98 11.75 -10.46 -1.29
CA ARG A 98 12.33 -11.73 -0.85
C ARG A 98 11.25 -12.77 -0.53
N TYR A 99 10.04 -12.34 -0.24
CA TYR A 99 8.91 -13.20 0.07
C TYR A 99 7.92 -13.33 -1.10
N GLY A 100 8.30 -12.85 -2.28
CA GLY A 100 7.50 -12.99 -3.49
C GLY A 100 6.53 -11.84 -3.74
N LEU A 101 6.59 -10.77 -2.95
CA LEU A 101 5.72 -9.61 -3.15
C LEU A 101 6.31 -8.70 -4.23
N LEU A 102 5.90 -8.91 -5.47
CA LEU A 102 6.46 -8.20 -6.63
C LEU A 102 5.51 -7.19 -7.25
N GLN A 103 4.20 -7.39 -7.11
CA GLN A 103 3.21 -6.51 -7.72
C GLN A 103 2.73 -5.48 -6.70
N HIS A 104 2.89 -4.21 -7.02
CA HIS A 104 2.46 -3.10 -6.19
C HIS A 104 1.41 -2.29 -6.92
N ARG A 105 0.24 -2.14 -6.32
CA ARG A 105 -0.86 -1.34 -6.85
C ARG A 105 -1.15 -0.22 -5.87
N LYS A 106 -1.08 1.01 -6.35
CA LYS A 106 -1.24 2.19 -5.51
C LYS A 106 -2.48 2.96 -5.91
N ILE A 107 -3.27 3.34 -4.93
CA ILE A 107 -4.44 4.20 -5.13
C ILE A 107 -4.15 5.51 -4.39
N LEU A 108 -3.96 6.58 -5.16
CA LEU A 108 -3.61 7.89 -4.63
C LEU A 108 -4.85 8.72 -4.32
N PRO A 109 -4.75 9.71 -3.41
CA PRO A 109 -5.79 10.72 -3.28
C PRO A 109 -6.01 11.41 -4.62
N ASN A 110 -7.24 11.78 -4.93
CA ASN A 110 -7.55 12.51 -6.15
C ASN A 110 -7.22 14.00 -5.98
N LEU A 111 -5.94 14.28 -5.80
CA LEU A 111 -5.37 15.61 -5.57
C LEU A 111 -4.15 15.77 -6.47
N ASP A 112 -4.21 16.74 -7.38
CA ASP A 112 -3.15 16.93 -8.36
C ASP A 112 -1.79 17.17 -7.72
N TRP A 113 -1.74 17.98 -6.65
CA TRP A 113 -0.49 18.24 -5.94
C TRP A 113 0.10 16.98 -5.33
N PHE A 114 -0.73 16.07 -4.83
CA PHE A 114 -0.27 14.81 -4.25
C PHE A 114 0.32 13.90 -5.34
N LYS A 115 -0.38 13.78 -6.45
CA LYS A 115 0.07 12.99 -7.60
C LYS A 115 1.38 13.52 -8.16
N THR A 116 1.53 14.84 -8.24
CA THR A 116 2.77 15.47 -8.67
C THR A 116 3.91 15.18 -7.71
N ALA A 117 3.68 15.29 -6.39
CA ALA A 117 4.68 14.99 -5.39
C ALA A 117 5.17 13.53 -5.48
N VAL A 118 4.25 12.61 -5.68
CA VAL A 118 4.58 11.18 -5.85
C VAL A 118 5.44 10.97 -7.10
N ALA A 119 5.08 11.58 -8.22
CA ALA A 119 5.82 11.44 -9.47
C ALA A 119 7.25 11.96 -9.33
N ILE A 120 7.43 13.14 -8.72
CA ILE A 120 8.75 13.73 -8.49
C ILE A 120 9.60 12.84 -7.59
N GLU A 121 9.04 12.40 -6.47
CA GLU A 121 9.79 11.56 -5.53
C GLU A 121 10.18 10.24 -6.17
N ARG A 122 9.30 9.63 -6.93
CA ARG A 122 9.58 8.37 -7.60
C ARG A 122 10.77 8.49 -8.55
N GLU A 123 10.87 9.58 -9.30
CA GLU A 123 12.02 9.82 -10.15
C GLU A 123 13.31 9.96 -9.33
N GLN A 124 13.25 10.70 -8.22
CA GLN A 124 14.40 10.90 -7.35
C GLN A 124 14.86 9.60 -6.68
N LEU A 125 13.91 8.76 -6.26
CA LEU A 125 14.23 7.51 -5.59
C LEU A 125 14.73 6.43 -6.55
N ALA A 126 14.29 6.45 -7.80
CA ALA A 126 14.71 5.47 -8.80
C ALA A 126 16.23 5.50 -9.03
N VAL A 127 16.87 6.69 -8.93
CA VAL A 127 18.33 6.80 -9.08
C VAL A 127 19.09 6.21 -7.91
N LYS A 128 18.45 6.01 -6.75
CA LYS A 128 19.05 5.39 -5.58
C LYS A 128 18.96 3.87 -5.59
N MET A 129 18.27 3.31 -6.55
CA MET A 129 18.08 1.86 -6.71
C MET A 129 18.89 1.36 -7.88
N SER A 130 19.26 0.06 -7.84
CA SER A 130 19.87 -0.55 -9.02
C SER A 130 18.85 -0.61 -10.15
N PRO A 131 19.29 -0.53 -11.44
CA PRO A 131 18.36 -0.68 -12.56
C PRO A 131 17.58 -2.01 -12.52
N GLU A 132 18.21 -3.06 -12.05
CA GLU A 132 17.58 -4.38 -11.90
C GLU A 132 16.46 -4.37 -10.88
N ALA A 133 16.67 -3.68 -9.74
CA ALA A 133 15.63 -3.56 -8.71
C ALA A 133 14.45 -2.74 -9.20
N VAL A 134 14.70 -1.64 -9.91
CA VAL A 134 13.64 -0.81 -10.48
C VAL A 134 12.80 -1.63 -11.48
N GLU A 135 13.46 -2.40 -12.32
CA GLU A 135 12.80 -3.21 -13.34
C GLU A 135 11.92 -4.30 -12.72
N LYS A 136 12.36 -4.90 -11.62
CA LYS A 136 11.61 -5.95 -10.92
C LYS A 136 10.37 -5.44 -10.22
N LEU A 137 10.33 -4.17 -9.84
CA LEU A 137 9.16 -3.59 -9.18
C LEU A 137 8.05 -3.39 -10.22
N ASN A 138 6.97 -4.10 -10.03
CA ASN A 138 5.80 -3.99 -10.89
C ASN A 138 4.80 -3.05 -10.22
N ILE A 139 4.99 -1.74 -10.42
CA ILE A 139 4.18 -0.69 -9.79
C ILE A 139 3.18 -0.15 -10.80
N LYS A 140 1.91 -0.14 -10.42
CA LYS A 140 0.83 0.47 -11.22
C LYS A 140 -0.05 1.33 -10.33
N TYR A 141 -0.54 2.42 -10.88
CA TYR A 141 -1.49 3.30 -10.21
C TYR A 141 -2.90 2.97 -10.67
N CYS A 142 -3.81 2.88 -9.72
CA CYS A 142 -5.20 2.49 -9.96
C CYS A 142 -6.13 3.48 -9.30
N ASP A 143 -7.37 3.55 -9.77
CA ASP A 143 -8.35 4.50 -9.24
C ASP A 143 -9.16 3.93 -8.06
N ASN A 144 -9.26 2.62 -8.00
CA ASN A 144 -10.04 1.94 -6.96
C ASN A 144 -9.51 0.53 -6.73
N ILE A 145 -10.05 -0.11 -5.70
CA ILE A 145 -9.60 -1.45 -5.29
C ILE A 145 -9.94 -2.51 -6.33
N GLN A 146 -11.10 -2.42 -6.98
CA GLN A 146 -11.48 -3.37 -8.01
C GLN A 146 -10.49 -3.35 -9.18
N GLU A 147 -10.13 -2.16 -9.64
CA GLU A 147 -9.12 -2.00 -10.69
C GLU A 147 -7.78 -2.57 -10.25
N ALA A 148 -7.37 -2.31 -9.01
CA ALA A 148 -6.12 -2.83 -8.46
C ALA A 148 -6.10 -4.36 -8.38
N MET A 149 -7.24 -4.97 -8.08
CA MET A 149 -7.36 -6.43 -8.05
C MET A 149 -7.15 -7.04 -9.43
N LEU A 150 -7.66 -6.39 -10.48
CA LEU A 150 -7.57 -6.88 -11.86
C LEU A 150 -6.22 -6.53 -12.53
N ALA A 151 -5.59 -5.47 -12.10
CA ALA A 151 -4.30 -5.05 -12.65
C ALA A 151 -3.18 -5.90 -12.06
#